data_a4466ae28a27e5dc32ba80af0b1470e1
#
_entry.id   a4466ae28a27e5dc32ba80af0b1470e1
#
_cell.length_a   1.000
_cell.length_b   1.000
_cell.length_c   1.000
_cell.angle_alpha   90.00
_cell.angle_beta   90.00
_cell.angle_gamma   90.00
#
_symmetry.space_group_name_H-M   'P 1'
#
loop_
_entity.id
_entity.type
_entity.pdbx_description
1 polymer ?
#
loop_
_entity_poly.entity_id
_entity_poly.type
_entity_poly.pdbx_seq_one_letter_code
_entity_poly.pdbx_strand_id
1 'polypeptide(L)'
;MAKEIKYNVEARELLKEGVDALSNAVKVTLGPKGRNVIIDKKFGAPQVTKDGVTVAKEVELEDAIPNMGAQMVKEVASKTNDDAGDGTTTATVLAQAMIGVGLKNVTAGANPMDLKRGIDLSLIHISEPTRPY
;
A
#
# COMPACT_ATOMS: atom_id res chain seq x y z
N MET A 1 -0.38 -23.72 14.43
CA MET A 1 0.74 -23.21 13.64
C MET A 1 1.68 -22.38 14.49
N ALA A 2 2.97 -22.60 14.31
CA ALA A 2 3.97 -21.77 14.99
C ALA A 2 3.93 -20.33 14.46
N LYS A 3 4.14 -19.36 15.35
CA LYS A 3 4.25 -17.96 14.96
C LYS A 3 5.64 -17.69 14.41
N GLU A 4 5.70 -16.97 13.30
CA GLU A 4 6.95 -16.50 12.74
C GLU A 4 7.29 -15.13 13.32
N ILE A 5 8.54 -14.96 13.77
CA ILE A 5 9.01 -13.72 14.38
C ILE A 5 10.28 -13.26 13.64
N LYS A 6 10.26 -12.02 13.18
CA LYS A 6 11.41 -11.35 12.53
C LYS A 6 11.66 -10.01 13.20
N TYR A 7 12.91 -9.56 13.12
CA TYR A 7 13.36 -8.35 13.81
C TYR A 7 14.05 -7.36 12.89
N ASN A 8 13.98 -6.07 13.25
CA ASN A 8 14.78 -4.99 12.68
C ASN A 8 14.72 -4.90 11.14
N VAL A 9 15.90 -4.87 10.50
CA VAL A 9 16.04 -4.69 9.05
C VAL A 9 15.36 -5.79 8.26
N GLU A 10 15.52 -7.04 8.69
CA GLU A 10 14.89 -8.18 8.01
C GLU A 10 13.35 -8.06 8.00
N ALA A 11 12.76 -7.69 9.15
CA ALA A 11 11.32 -7.49 9.24
C ALA A 11 10.82 -6.38 8.32
N ARG A 12 11.54 -5.25 8.28
CA ARG A 12 11.19 -4.11 7.41
C ARG A 12 11.31 -4.45 5.93
N GLU A 13 12.35 -5.17 5.53
CA GLU A 13 12.54 -5.61 4.15
C GLU A 13 11.43 -6.53 3.69
N LEU A 14 11.03 -7.49 4.52
CA LEU A 14 9.94 -8.41 4.21
C LEU A 14 8.59 -7.69 4.11
N LEU A 15 8.32 -6.76 5.02
CA LEU A 15 7.11 -5.95 4.96
C LEU A 15 7.07 -5.09 3.69
N LYS A 16 8.21 -4.48 3.33
CA LYS A 16 8.32 -3.68 2.10
C LYS A 16 8.13 -4.53 0.86
N GLU A 17 8.63 -5.75 0.85
CA GLU A 17 8.41 -6.68 -0.26
C GLU A 17 6.90 -6.89 -0.51
N GLY A 18 6.14 -7.09 0.56
CA GLY A 18 4.68 -7.21 0.46
C GLY A 18 3.99 -5.94 0.00
N VAL A 19 4.41 -4.79 0.53
CA VAL A 19 3.92 -3.48 0.10
C VAL A 19 4.15 -3.28 -1.39
N ASP A 20 5.35 -3.57 -1.87
CA ASP A 20 5.72 -3.41 -3.27
C ASP A 20 4.95 -4.39 -4.17
N ALA A 21 4.79 -5.64 -3.74
CA ALA A 21 4.05 -6.64 -4.51
C ALA A 21 2.60 -6.20 -4.80
N LEU A 22 1.89 -5.78 -3.77
CA LEU A 22 0.51 -5.31 -3.92
C LEU A 22 0.46 -4.00 -4.71
N SER A 23 1.30 -3.03 -4.34
CA SER A 23 1.28 -1.72 -4.98
C SER A 23 1.65 -1.79 -6.45
N ASN A 24 2.59 -2.63 -6.83
CA ASN A 24 2.97 -2.82 -8.23
C ASN A 24 1.84 -3.46 -9.04
N ALA A 25 1.10 -4.39 -8.45
CA ALA A 25 -0.07 -4.99 -9.09
C ALA A 25 -1.18 -3.95 -9.34
N VAL A 26 -1.44 -3.08 -8.36
CA VAL A 26 -2.45 -2.03 -8.47
C VAL A 26 -2.00 -0.91 -9.42
N LYS A 27 -0.73 -0.55 -9.39
CA LYS A 27 -0.14 0.56 -10.17
C LYS A 27 -0.36 0.43 -11.67
N VAL A 28 -0.38 -0.79 -12.21
CA VAL A 28 -0.58 -1.01 -13.64
C VAL A 28 -1.94 -0.57 -14.15
N THR A 29 -2.91 -0.39 -13.26
CA THR A 29 -4.26 0.09 -13.60
C THR A 29 -4.36 1.61 -13.65
N LEU A 30 -3.30 2.35 -13.28
CA LEU A 30 -3.33 3.80 -13.11
C LEU A 30 -3.35 4.55 -14.45
N GLY A 31 -4.25 5.53 -14.53
CA GLY A 31 -4.25 6.55 -15.57
C GLY A 31 -4.73 6.09 -16.94
N PRO A 32 -4.58 6.96 -17.98
CA PRO A 32 -5.08 6.68 -19.32
C PRO A 32 -4.40 5.48 -20.00
N LYS A 33 -3.17 5.18 -19.61
CA LYS A 33 -2.42 4.01 -20.09
C LYS A 33 -2.56 2.80 -19.17
N GLY A 34 -3.47 2.88 -18.21
CA GLY A 34 -3.75 1.78 -17.29
C GLY A 34 -4.17 0.51 -18.02
N ARG A 35 -3.70 -0.63 -17.52
CA ARG A 35 -3.92 -1.94 -18.13
C ARG A 35 -4.81 -2.81 -17.28
N ASN A 36 -5.44 -3.78 -17.90
CA ASN A 36 -6.19 -4.81 -17.19
C ASN A 36 -5.24 -5.74 -16.44
N VAL A 37 -5.71 -6.23 -15.30
CA VAL A 37 -5.06 -7.28 -14.52
C VAL A 37 -5.91 -8.54 -14.61
N ILE A 38 -5.26 -9.67 -14.81
CA ILE A 38 -5.91 -10.97 -14.79
C ILE A 38 -5.66 -11.59 -13.42
N ILE A 39 -6.75 -11.89 -12.73
CA ILE A 39 -6.71 -12.51 -11.41
C ILE A 39 -7.09 -13.98 -11.55
N ASP A 40 -6.16 -14.86 -11.22
CA ASP A 40 -6.43 -16.30 -11.19
C ASP A 40 -7.26 -16.64 -9.94
N LYS A 41 -8.23 -17.50 -10.11
CA LYS A 41 -9.09 -17.96 -9.01
C LYS A 41 -9.00 -19.47 -8.92
N LYS A 42 -8.89 -19.99 -7.70
CA LYS A 42 -8.88 -21.43 -7.43
C LYS A 42 -10.16 -22.12 -7.92
N PHE A 43 -11.27 -21.38 -7.85
CA PHE A 43 -12.58 -21.88 -8.27
C PHE A 43 -13.22 -20.88 -9.21
N GLY A 44 -13.53 -21.31 -10.43
CA GLY A 44 -14.18 -20.49 -11.44
C GLY A 44 -13.21 -19.92 -12.47
N ALA A 45 -13.74 -19.09 -13.36
CA ALA A 45 -12.98 -18.46 -14.42
C ALA A 45 -12.07 -17.34 -13.88
N PRO A 46 -10.90 -17.10 -14.51
CA PRO A 46 -10.08 -15.93 -14.19
C PRO A 46 -10.87 -14.64 -14.33
N GLN A 47 -10.62 -13.71 -13.43
CA GLN A 47 -11.24 -12.39 -13.48
C GLN A 47 -10.30 -11.40 -14.15
N VAL A 48 -10.81 -10.67 -15.13
CA VAL A 48 -10.09 -9.57 -15.78
C VAL A 48 -10.67 -8.26 -15.26
N THR A 49 -9.84 -7.39 -14.72
CA THR A 49 -10.29 -6.11 -14.18
C THR A 49 -9.27 -5.02 -14.41
N LYS A 50 -9.74 -3.78 -14.50
CA LYS A 50 -8.94 -2.56 -14.52
C LYS A 50 -9.13 -1.74 -13.23
N ASP A 51 -9.99 -2.21 -12.34
CA ASP A 51 -10.31 -1.54 -11.09
C ASP A 51 -9.25 -1.84 -10.02
N GLY A 52 -8.57 -0.78 -9.58
CA GLY A 52 -7.49 -0.89 -8.60
C GLY A 52 -7.92 -1.45 -7.26
N VAL A 53 -9.11 -1.13 -6.78
CA VAL A 53 -9.60 -1.67 -5.49
C VAL A 53 -9.88 -3.16 -5.58
N THR A 54 -10.42 -3.63 -6.70
CA THR A 54 -10.65 -5.06 -6.95
C THR A 54 -9.33 -5.82 -6.95
N VAL A 55 -8.31 -5.30 -7.67
CA VAL A 55 -6.98 -5.90 -7.69
C VAL A 55 -6.40 -5.95 -6.27
N ALA A 56 -6.47 -4.85 -5.52
CA ALA A 56 -5.93 -4.79 -4.16
C ALA A 56 -6.57 -5.83 -3.23
N LYS A 57 -7.88 -6.03 -3.33
CA LYS A 57 -8.60 -6.99 -2.48
C LYS A 57 -8.23 -8.45 -2.76
N GLU A 58 -7.81 -8.76 -3.97
CA GLU A 58 -7.52 -10.14 -4.39
C GLU A 58 -6.06 -10.55 -4.19
N VAL A 59 -5.15 -9.61 -3.92
CA VAL A 59 -3.73 -9.94 -3.73
C VAL A 59 -3.52 -10.61 -2.38
N GLU A 60 -3.00 -11.83 -2.41
CA GLU A 60 -2.53 -12.57 -1.24
C GLU A 60 -1.16 -13.17 -1.54
N LEU A 61 -0.25 -13.13 -0.58
CA LEU A 61 1.09 -13.68 -0.71
C LEU A 61 1.22 -14.93 0.17
N GLU A 62 2.01 -15.88 -0.29
CA GLU A 62 2.21 -17.14 0.43
C GLU A 62 2.98 -16.94 1.74
N ASP A 63 4.01 -16.09 1.70
CA ASP A 63 4.84 -15.82 2.87
C ASP A 63 4.12 -14.88 3.85
N ALA A 64 4.11 -15.24 5.13
CA ALA A 64 3.30 -14.57 6.14
C ALA A 64 3.67 -13.10 6.34
N ILE A 65 4.96 -12.77 6.44
CA ILE A 65 5.38 -11.39 6.74
C ILE A 65 5.23 -10.48 5.52
N PRO A 66 5.64 -10.85 4.30
CA PRO A 66 5.29 -10.09 3.12
C PRO A 66 3.77 -9.90 2.96
N ASN A 67 2.98 -10.92 3.25
CA ASN A 67 1.53 -10.80 3.20
C ASN A 67 0.98 -9.78 4.21
N MET A 68 1.59 -9.64 5.38
CA MET A 68 1.22 -8.59 6.33
C MET A 68 1.42 -7.20 5.73
N GLY A 69 2.55 -6.96 5.05
CA GLY A 69 2.80 -5.71 4.34
C GLY A 69 1.77 -5.45 3.25
N ALA A 70 1.42 -6.47 2.47
CA ALA A 70 0.37 -6.38 1.46
C ALA A 70 -0.99 -6.03 2.09
N GLN A 71 -1.35 -6.65 3.21
CA GLN A 71 -2.61 -6.38 3.90
C GLN A 71 -2.68 -4.94 4.44
N MET A 72 -1.57 -4.37 4.90
CA MET A 72 -1.52 -2.98 5.36
C MET A 72 -1.85 -2.01 4.21
N VAL A 73 -1.32 -2.24 3.02
CA VAL A 73 -1.62 -1.40 1.85
C VAL A 73 -3.05 -1.67 1.34
N LYS A 74 -3.53 -2.90 1.44
CA LYS A 74 -4.93 -3.23 1.15
C LYS A 74 -5.89 -2.40 2.00
N GLU A 75 -5.58 -2.16 3.26
CA GLU A 75 -6.38 -1.28 4.13
C GLU A 75 -6.41 0.16 3.61
N VAL A 76 -5.28 0.68 3.14
CA VAL A 76 -5.22 2.03 2.53
C VAL A 76 -6.16 2.12 1.34
N ALA A 77 -6.11 1.14 0.44
CA ALA A 77 -6.98 1.09 -0.74
C ALA A 77 -8.46 1.01 -0.35
N SER A 78 -8.79 0.13 0.58
CA SER A 78 -10.17 -0.07 1.03
C SER A 78 -10.72 1.16 1.73
N LYS A 79 -9.95 1.77 2.62
CA LYS A 79 -10.37 2.98 3.34
C LYS A 79 -10.59 4.15 2.39
N THR A 80 -9.72 4.34 1.41
CA THR A 80 -9.88 5.38 0.40
C THR A 80 -11.17 5.17 -0.41
N ASN A 81 -11.45 3.93 -0.77
CA ASN A 81 -12.68 3.59 -1.47
C ASN A 81 -13.92 3.85 -0.62
N ASP A 82 -13.88 3.49 0.66
CA ASP A 82 -15.02 3.67 1.58
C ASP A 82 -15.29 5.16 1.84
N ASP A 83 -14.25 5.97 2.01
CA ASP A 83 -14.38 7.39 2.33
C ASP A 83 -14.70 8.27 1.11
N ALA A 84 -14.11 7.96 -0.04
CA ALA A 84 -14.16 8.83 -1.23
C ALA A 84 -14.78 8.16 -2.47
N GLY A 85 -14.78 6.84 -2.53
CA GLY A 85 -15.27 6.11 -3.71
C GLY A 85 -14.39 6.23 -4.95
N ASP A 86 -13.26 6.91 -4.83
CA ASP A 86 -12.33 7.19 -5.93
C ASP A 86 -10.92 7.42 -5.38
N GLY A 87 -9.93 7.41 -6.27
CA GLY A 87 -8.54 7.68 -5.90
C GLY A 87 -7.80 6.51 -5.26
N THR A 88 -8.35 5.33 -5.28
CA THR A 88 -7.79 4.12 -4.66
C THR A 88 -6.38 3.81 -5.17
N THR A 89 -6.19 3.81 -6.49
CA THR A 89 -4.89 3.52 -7.09
C THR A 89 -3.87 4.61 -6.75
N THR A 90 -4.27 5.87 -6.82
CA THR A 90 -3.42 7.01 -6.44
C THR A 90 -2.99 6.92 -4.98
N ALA A 91 -3.91 6.63 -4.07
CA ALA A 91 -3.61 6.46 -2.65
C ALA A 91 -2.63 5.31 -2.41
N THR A 92 -2.79 4.20 -3.11
CA THR A 92 -1.90 3.04 -3.02
C THR A 92 -0.48 3.38 -3.48
N VAL A 93 -0.34 4.05 -4.63
CA VAL A 93 0.95 4.49 -5.17
C VAL A 93 1.63 5.47 -4.22
N LEU A 94 0.87 6.41 -3.67
CA LEU A 94 1.38 7.39 -2.71
C LEU A 94 1.84 6.71 -1.42
N ALA A 95 1.07 5.77 -0.89
CA ALA A 95 1.45 4.99 0.29
C ALA A 95 2.75 4.21 0.05
N GLN A 96 2.90 3.57 -1.10
CA GLN A 96 4.13 2.88 -1.47
C GLN A 96 5.33 3.81 -1.46
N ALA A 97 5.20 4.99 -2.07
CA ALA A 97 6.28 5.98 -2.13
C ALA A 97 6.67 6.48 -0.72
N MET A 98 5.69 6.79 0.11
CA MET A 98 5.91 7.25 1.49
C MET A 98 6.60 6.16 2.33
N ILE A 99 6.17 4.93 2.23
CA ILE A 99 6.76 3.80 2.94
C ILE A 99 8.20 3.58 2.47
N GLY A 100 8.45 3.61 1.17
CA GLY A 100 9.79 3.42 0.59
C GLY A 100 10.78 4.47 1.08
N VAL A 101 10.41 5.74 1.04
CA VAL A 101 11.25 6.84 1.53
C VAL A 101 11.40 6.78 3.06
N GLY A 102 10.30 6.52 3.78
CA GLY A 102 10.31 6.42 5.23
C GLY A 102 11.21 5.30 5.74
N LEU A 103 11.14 4.13 5.14
CA LEU A 103 12.00 3.00 5.53
C LEU A 103 13.48 3.26 5.27
N LYS A 104 13.82 3.97 4.20
CA LYS A 104 15.21 4.41 3.96
C LYS A 104 15.71 5.31 5.07
N ASN A 105 14.90 6.27 5.50
CA ASN A 105 15.25 7.18 6.58
C ASN A 105 15.40 6.44 7.92
N VAL A 106 14.51 5.53 8.24
CA VAL A 106 14.58 4.72 9.47
C VAL A 106 15.83 3.84 9.47
N THR A 107 16.15 3.21 8.34
CA THR A 107 17.37 2.40 8.19
C THR A 107 18.63 3.25 8.38
N ALA A 108 18.61 4.52 7.96
CA ALA A 108 19.70 5.47 8.14
C ALA A 108 19.79 6.05 9.56
N GLY A 109 18.89 5.68 10.46
CA GLY A 109 18.94 6.08 11.88
C GLY A 109 17.87 7.06 12.32
N ALA A 110 16.92 7.45 11.45
CA ALA A 110 15.83 8.33 11.84
C ALA A 110 14.88 7.64 12.82
N ASN A 111 14.35 8.40 13.77
CA ASN A 111 13.37 7.90 14.72
C ASN A 111 12.00 7.76 14.05
N PRO A 112 11.41 6.54 14.03
CA PRO A 112 10.10 6.34 13.39
C PRO A 112 8.98 7.22 13.95
N MET A 113 9.00 7.53 15.25
CA MET A 113 7.97 8.37 15.86
C MET A 113 8.09 9.83 15.43
N ASP A 114 9.31 10.32 15.24
CA ASP A 114 9.55 11.67 14.72
C ASP A 114 9.13 11.76 13.26
N LEU A 115 9.38 10.72 12.48
CA LEU A 115 8.94 10.62 11.09
C LEU A 115 7.41 10.66 11.00
N LYS A 116 6.73 9.91 11.86
CA LYS A 116 5.26 9.93 11.96
C LYS A 116 4.73 11.32 12.26
N ARG A 117 5.34 12.01 13.22
CA ARG A 117 4.96 13.40 13.57
C ARG A 117 5.14 14.34 12.39
N GLY A 118 6.23 14.18 11.63
CA GLY A 118 6.47 14.97 10.41
C GLY A 118 5.41 14.75 9.34
N ILE A 119 5.00 13.52 9.14
CA ILE A 119 3.93 13.16 8.19
C ILE A 119 2.60 13.81 8.64
N ASP A 120 2.24 13.71 9.90
CA ASP A 120 1.02 14.30 10.45
C ASP A 120 1.01 15.83 10.29
N LEU A 121 2.13 16.50 10.57
CA LEU A 121 2.28 17.95 10.37
C LEU A 121 2.18 18.34 8.89
N SER A 122 2.77 17.58 8.00
CA SER A 122 2.70 17.87 6.56
C SER A 122 1.27 17.78 6.02
N LEU A 123 0.48 16.86 6.55
CA LEU A 123 -0.94 16.75 6.18
C LEU A 123 -1.73 17.99 6.56
N ILE A 124 -1.49 18.56 7.73
CA ILE A 124 -2.11 19.82 8.16
C ILE A 124 -1.75 20.94 7.18
N HIS A 125 -0.48 21.09 6.83
CA HIS A 125 -0.01 22.14 5.92
C HIS A 125 -0.53 21.96 4.48
N ILE A 126 -0.76 20.73 4.03
CA ILE A 126 -1.29 20.46 2.71
C ILE A 126 -2.79 20.73 2.65
N SER A 127 -3.55 20.34 3.67
CA SER A 127 -5.02 20.43 3.64
C SER A 127 -5.56 21.78 4.08
N GLU A 128 -4.96 22.45 5.06
CA GLU A 128 -5.44 23.73 5.59
C GLU A 128 -5.54 24.85 4.55
N PRO A 129 -4.50 25.07 3.69
CA PRO A 129 -4.57 26.16 2.69
C PRO A 129 -5.67 26.01 1.65
N THR A 130 -6.22 24.82 1.49
CA THR A 130 -7.26 24.53 0.49
C THR A 130 -8.67 24.55 1.04
N ARG A 131 -8.83 24.70 2.37
CA ARG A 131 -10.16 24.76 2.99
C ARG A 131 -10.81 26.10 2.73
N PRO A 132 -12.05 26.12 2.23
CA PRO A 132 -12.83 27.35 2.18
C PRO A 132 -13.17 27.79 3.62
N TYR A 133 -13.13 29.06 3.84
CA TYR A 133 -13.46 29.64 5.14
C TYR A 133 -14.96 29.67 5.37
#